data_394b36d34bfba8be0719edcfcb59b689
#
_entry.id   394b36d34bfba8be0719edcfcb59b689
#
_cell.length_a   1.000
_cell.length_b   1.000
_cell.length_c   1.000
_cell.angle_alpha   90.00
_cell.angle_beta   90.00
_cell.angle_gamma   90.00
#
_symmetry.space_group_name_H-M   'P 1'
#
loop_
_entity.id
_entity.type
_entity.pdbx_description
1 polymer ?
#
loop_
_entity_poly.entity_id
_entity_poly.type
_entity_poly.pdbx_seq_one_letter_code
_entity_poly.pdbx_strand_id
1 'polypeptide(L)'
;LVMSQTGNQRGRGTYWTVYKYDELRRLIYTAEVDTKSNDHAEWMKSFSQWYVVEQFSTSSLDHPMANTGYSRWYYHVQPTKLLTVNYYDTYDFLSFVANENQSHMTFVGFDGNNTSSNAKGLLTGSRNYYLDGSGNYSETVYYYDYRGREIQRRTTNHLGGYDVLSTKYDFTNNVTDTWSSQSTNNG
;
A
#
# COMPACT_ATOMS: atom_id res chain seq x y z
N LEU A 1 9.14 15.84 1.17
CA LEU A 1 7.82 16.48 1.18
C LEU A 1 6.91 15.70 2.09
N VAL A 2 6.33 16.35 3.10
CA VAL A 2 5.45 15.67 4.08
C VAL A 2 3.98 16.01 3.86
N MET A 3 3.68 17.08 3.12
CA MET A 3 2.31 17.43 2.76
C MET A 3 2.25 18.36 1.55
N SER A 4 1.11 18.34 0.87
CA SER A 4 0.80 19.23 -0.25
C SER A 4 -0.70 19.56 -0.28
N GLN A 5 -1.04 20.59 -1.04
CA GLN A 5 -2.43 21.00 -1.27
C GLN A 5 -2.69 21.19 -2.76
N THR A 6 -3.64 20.48 -3.29
CA THR A 6 -4.13 20.63 -4.67
C THR A 6 -5.03 21.85 -4.79
N GLY A 7 -5.32 22.29 -6.03
CA GLY A 7 -6.27 23.39 -6.27
C GLY A 7 -7.65 23.14 -5.66
N ASN A 8 -8.17 21.91 -5.77
CA ASN A 8 -9.46 21.54 -5.19
C ASN A 8 -9.43 21.56 -3.66
N GLN A 9 -8.33 21.14 -3.04
CA GLN A 9 -8.16 21.19 -1.59
C GLN A 9 -8.07 22.63 -1.08
N ARG A 10 -7.38 23.52 -1.83
CA ARG A 10 -7.36 24.98 -1.53
C ARG A 10 -8.75 25.56 -1.53
N GLY A 11 -9.61 25.17 -2.47
CA GLY A 11 -11.01 25.60 -2.51
C GLY A 11 -11.83 25.15 -1.29
N ARG A 12 -11.44 24.03 -0.63
CA ARG A 12 -12.03 23.55 0.62
C ARG A 12 -11.33 24.09 1.88
N GLY A 13 -10.22 24.82 1.72
CA GLY A 13 -9.51 25.55 2.74
C GLY A 13 -8.59 24.69 3.61
N THR A 14 -9.15 23.80 4.43
CA THR A 14 -8.41 23.09 5.49
C THR A 14 -7.91 21.69 5.12
N TYR A 15 -8.18 21.23 3.89
CA TYR A 15 -7.81 19.89 3.44
C TYR A 15 -6.41 19.84 2.82
N TRP A 16 -5.64 18.81 3.18
CA TRP A 16 -4.26 18.60 2.73
C TRP A 16 -4.02 17.13 2.41
N THR A 17 -3.11 16.87 1.48
CA THR A 17 -2.55 15.53 1.28
C THR A 17 -1.26 15.42 2.09
N VAL A 18 -1.16 14.38 2.88
CA VAL A 18 0.02 14.06 3.69
C VAL A 18 0.70 12.82 3.17
N TYR A 19 2.01 12.78 3.37
CA TYR A 19 2.90 11.71 2.94
C TYR A 19 3.65 11.19 4.16
N LYS A 20 3.56 9.91 4.42
CA LYS A 20 4.26 9.24 5.51
C LYS A 20 5.31 8.28 5.01
N TYR A 21 6.40 8.22 5.74
CA TYR A 21 7.59 7.48 5.35
C TYR A 21 8.04 6.57 6.49
N ASP A 22 8.69 5.46 6.15
CA ASP A 22 9.38 4.59 7.09
C ASP A 22 10.79 5.11 7.45
N GLU A 23 11.51 4.35 8.28
CA GLU A 23 12.89 4.66 8.70
C GLU A 23 13.88 4.75 7.53
N LEU A 24 13.60 4.03 6.45
CA LEU A 24 14.39 4.04 5.22
C LEU A 24 13.96 5.14 4.24
N ARG A 25 13.04 6.03 4.66
CA ARG A 25 12.47 7.12 3.86
C ARG A 25 11.68 6.64 2.64
N ARG A 26 11.12 5.43 2.66
CA ARG A 26 10.22 4.94 1.63
C ARG A 26 8.80 5.40 1.97
N LEU A 27 8.05 5.79 0.95
CA LEU A 27 6.67 6.24 1.12
C LEU A 27 5.78 5.04 1.50
N ILE A 28 5.23 5.05 2.71
CA ILE A 28 4.37 3.97 3.20
C ILE A 28 2.89 4.26 3.02
N TYR A 29 2.45 5.51 3.16
CA TYR A 29 1.10 5.87 2.76
C TYR A 29 0.92 7.35 2.44
N THR A 30 -0.14 7.63 1.69
CA THR A 30 -0.69 8.96 1.47
C THR A 30 -2.12 9.01 1.96
N ALA A 31 -2.51 10.16 2.52
CA ALA A 31 -3.85 10.37 3.04
C ALA A 31 -4.30 11.81 2.88
N GLU A 32 -5.61 12.02 2.77
CA GLU A 32 -6.19 13.34 2.93
C GLU A 32 -6.50 13.58 4.42
N VAL A 33 -6.19 14.76 4.91
CA VAL A 33 -6.48 15.21 6.27
C VAL A 33 -7.18 16.54 6.23
N ASP A 34 -8.04 16.78 7.21
CA ASP A 34 -8.63 18.08 7.47
C ASP A 34 -7.96 18.70 8.71
N THR A 35 -7.09 19.67 8.48
CA THR A 35 -6.29 20.31 9.54
C THR A 35 -7.11 21.21 10.44
N LYS A 36 -8.36 21.53 10.08
CA LYS A 36 -9.23 22.52 10.75
C LYS A 36 -8.63 23.94 10.79
N SER A 37 -7.49 24.14 10.14
CA SER A 37 -6.78 25.42 10.07
C SER A 37 -6.30 25.67 8.66
N ASN A 38 -6.40 26.95 8.21
CA ASN A 38 -5.82 27.41 6.96
C ASN A 38 -4.36 27.87 7.15
N ASP A 39 -3.87 27.95 8.37
CA ASP A 39 -2.48 28.34 8.67
C ASP A 39 -1.56 27.13 8.62
N HIS A 40 -0.98 26.91 7.46
CA HIS A 40 0.02 25.87 7.26
C HIS A 40 1.25 26.03 8.16
N ALA A 41 1.67 27.27 8.44
CA ALA A 41 2.87 27.52 9.23
C ALA A 41 2.66 27.16 10.70
N GLU A 42 1.50 27.45 11.25
CA GLU A 42 1.13 27.07 12.61
C GLU A 42 1.01 25.54 12.75
N TRP A 43 0.38 24.92 11.76
CA TRP A 43 0.24 23.47 11.74
C TRP A 43 1.59 22.77 11.59
N MET A 44 2.49 23.25 10.72
CA MET A 44 3.86 22.73 10.56
C MET A 44 4.74 22.91 11.80
N LYS A 45 4.53 23.96 12.62
CA LYS A 45 5.23 24.11 13.90
C LYS A 45 4.89 22.96 14.86
N SER A 46 3.65 22.50 14.87
CA SER A 46 3.25 21.34 15.68
C SER A 46 3.90 20.03 15.21
N PHE A 47 4.26 19.92 13.92
CA PHE A 47 4.93 18.76 13.33
C PHE A 47 6.44 18.76 13.52
N SER A 48 7.09 19.91 13.61
CA SER A 48 8.54 20.00 13.71
C SER A 48 9.12 19.39 15.00
N GLN A 49 8.27 19.18 16.00
CA GLN A 49 8.66 18.54 17.27
C GLN A 49 8.53 17.02 17.26
N TRP A 50 7.91 16.39 16.21
CA TRP A 50 7.53 14.98 16.23
C TRP A 50 7.85 14.29 14.89
N TYR A 51 9.12 13.99 14.70
CA TYR A 51 9.55 13.10 13.61
C TYR A 51 9.17 11.67 13.99
N VAL A 52 7.91 11.30 13.77
CA VAL A 52 7.45 9.94 14.02
C VAL A 52 7.61 9.14 12.75
N VAL A 53 8.50 8.17 12.82
CA VAL A 53 8.63 7.11 11.83
C VAL A 53 7.53 6.09 12.09
N GLU A 54 6.73 5.82 11.07
CA GLU A 54 5.70 4.80 11.15
C GLU A 54 6.32 3.41 11.05
N GLN A 55 5.91 2.52 11.94
CA GLN A 55 6.36 1.12 11.94
C GLN A 55 5.21 0.21 11.57
N PHE A 56 5.51 -0.82 10.79
CA PHE A 56 4.57 -1.89 10.50
C PHE A 56 4.51 -2.87 11.68
N SER A 57 3.30 -3.27 12.07
CA SER A 57 3.06 -4.28 13.10
C SER A 57 1.81 -5.11 12.78
N THR A 58 1.90 -6.40 12.99
CA THR A 58 0.76 -7.32 12.89
C THR A 58 -0.09 -7.36 14.16
N SER A 59 0.41 -6.81 15.27
CA SER A 59 -0.35 -6.74 16.53
C SER A 59 -1.41 -5.64 16.45
N SER A 60 -2.65 -5.99 16.70
CA SER A 60 -3.87 -5.20 16.50
C SER A 60 -4.10 -4.05 17.49
N LEU A 61 -3.08 -3.58 18.17
CA LEU A 61 -3.24 -2.58 19.20
C LEU A 61 -3.45 -1.19 18.60
N ASP A 62 -4.69 -0.71 18.67
CA ASP A 62 -5.08 0.71 18.51
C ASP A 62 -4.76 1.40 17.18
N HIS A 63 -5.04 0.76 16.04
CA HIS A 63 -4.91 1.41 14.74
C HIS A 63 -6.19 2.14 14.32
N PRO A 64 -6.22 3.49 14.27
CA PRO A 64 -7.36 4.21 13.67
C PRO A 64 -7.42 4.03 12.16
N MET A 65 -6.33 3.55 11.56
CA MET A 65 -6.27 3.06 10.18
C MET A 65 -6.46 1.55 10.19
N ALA A 66 -7.65 1.12 10.65
CA ALA A 66 -8.01 -0.28 10.73
C ALA A 66 -7.54 -1.03 9.48
N ASN A 67 -6.86 -2.16 9.71
CA ASN A 67 -6.42 -3.09 8.68
C ASN A 67 -5.26 -2.65 7.77
N THR A 68 -4.48 -1.65 8.11
CA THR A 68 -3.26 -1.33 7.35
C THR A 68 -1.98 -1.90 7.95
N GLY A 69 -1.95 -2.19 9.25
CA GLY A 69 -0.76 -2.64 9.96
C GLY A 69 0.24 -1.52 10.29
N TYR A 70 -0.01 -0.30 9.90
CA TYR A 70 0.85 0.83 10.27
C TYR A 70 0.37 1.49 11.54
N SER A 71 1.33 1.96 12.36
CA SER A 71 1.09 2.58 13.66
C SER A 71 0.27 3.87 13.54
N ARG A 72 -0.33 4.21 14.67
CA ARG A 72 -1.23 5.34 14.80
C ARG A 72 -0.51 6.66 14.54
N TRP A 73 -1.14 7.53 13.80
CA TRP A 73 -0.75 8.91 13.73
C TRP A 73 -0.85 9.61 15.09
N TYR A 74 0.20 10.32 15.47
CA TYR A 74 0.24 11.00 16.78
C TYR A 74 -0.83 12.11 16.88
N TYR A 75 -1.72 11.94 17.79
CA TYR A 75 -2.65 12.78 18.54
C TYR A 75 -3.50 13.87 17.88
N HIS A 76 -3.16 14.56 16.78
CA HIS A 76 -3.88 15.79 16.47
C HIS A 76 -4.69 15.81 15.16
N VAL A 77 -4.38 14.98 14.20
CA VAL A 77 -5.13 14.95 12.93
C VAL A 77 -5.33 13.52 12.46
N GLN A 78 -6.56 13.08 12.45
CA GLN A 78 -6.94 11.78 11.88
C GLN A 78 -7.05 11.92 10.36
N PRO A 79 -6.53 10.96 9.56
CA PRO A 79 -6.85 10.90 8.14
C PRO A 79 -8.36 10.87 7.93
N THR A 80 -8.85 11.76 7.10
CA THR A 80 -10.25 11.72 6.66
C THR A 80 -10.44 10.69 5.55
N LYS A 81 -9.37 10.44 4.79
CA LYS A 81 -9.37 9.49 3.67
C LYS A 81 -7.96 8.99 3.40
N LEU A 82 -7.81 7.65 3.35
CA LEU A 82 -6.61 7.03 2.77
C LEU A 82 -6.64 7.13 1.26
N LEU A 83 -5.48 7.34 0.64
CA LEU A 83 -5.31 7.38 -0.81
C LEU A 83 -4.49 6.17 -1.28
N THR A 84 -3.32 5.96 -0.68
CA THR A 84 -2.46 4.81 -0.97
C THR A 84 -1.84 4.25 0.31
N VAL A 85 -1.54 2.95 0.32
CA VAL A 85 -0.71 2.30 1.34
C VAL A 85 0.26 1.37 0.64
N ASN A 86 1.54 1.42 1.00
CA ASN A 86 2.60 0.58 0.46
C ASN A 86 3.23 -0.28 1.55
N TYR A 87 3.55 -1.53 1.20
CA TYR A 87 4.17 -2.51 2.08
C TYR A 87 5.51 -2.93 1.50
N TYR A 88 6.50 -3.11 2.36
CA TYR A 88 7.86 -3.44 1.96
C TYR A 88 8.40 -4.59 2.79
N ASP A 89 9.43 -5.26 2.29
CA ASP A 89 10.28 -6.22 2.99
C ASP A 89 9.64 -7.58 3.30
N THR A 90 8.38 -7.63 3.71
CA THR A 90 7.65 -8.85 4.12
C THR A 90 6.27 -8.94 3.48
N TYR A 91 5.62 -10.10 3.65
CA TYR A 91 4.24 -10.34 3.22
C TYR A 91 3.26 -10.39 4.40
N ASP A 92 3.67 -9.93 5.58
CA ASP A 92 2.87 -10.01 6.81
C ASP A 92 1.57 -9.20 6.71
N PHE A 93 1.55 -8.18 5.84
CA PHE A 93 0.34 -7.38 5.57
C PHE A 93 -0.82 -8.22 4.98
N LEU A 94 -0.54 -9.39 4.41
CA LEU A 94 -1.58 -10.31 3.91
C LEU A 94 -2.51 -10.78 5.04
N SER A 95 -2.07 -10.74 6.29
CA SER A 95 -2.93 -11.01 7.44
C SER A 95 -4.07 -9.99 7.62
N PHE A 96 -3.96 -8.82 7.01
CA PHE A 96 -4.99 -7.78 7.00
C PHE A 96 -5.88 -7.80 5.74
N VAL A 97 -5.61 -8.70 4.81
CA VAL A 97 -6.49 -8.94 3.66
C VAL A 97 -7.71 -9.71 4.15
N ALA A 98 -8.90 -9.33 3.69
CA ALA A 98 -10.12 -10.07 4.02
C ALA A 98 -9.95 -11.55 3.66
N ASN A 99 -10.42 -12.46 4.55
CA ASN A 99 -10.21 -13.90 4.41
C ASN A 99 -10.63 -14.46 3.04
N GLU A 100 -11.70 -13.94 2.47
CA GLU A 100 -12.19 -14.31 1.13
C GLU A 100 -11.22 -13.98 0.00
N ASN A 101 -10.41 -12.93 0.17
CA ASN A 101 -9.44 -12.48 -0.83
C ASN A 101 -8.01 -12.98 -0.55
N GLN A 102 -7.73 -13.45 0.66
CA GLN A 102 -6.37 -13.82 1.06
C GLN A 102 -5.79 -14.96 0.21
N SER A 103 -6.61 -15.98 -0.09
CA SER A 103 -6.19 -17.09 -0.96
C SER A 103 -5.88 -16.63 -2.39
N HIS A 104 -6.61 -15.63 -2.88
CA HIS A 104 -6.43 -15.06 -4.21
C HIS A 104 -5.17 -14.21 -4.32
N MET A 105 -4.69 -13.67 -3.20
CA MET A 105 -3.48 -12.85 -3.14
C MET A 105 -2.21 -13.66 -2.88
N THR A 106 -2.32 -14.95 -2.52
CA THR A 106 -1.18 -15.83 -2.25
C THR A 106 -0.46 -16.24 -3.55
N PHE A 107 0.86 -16.34 -3.49
CA PHE A 107 1.66 -16.82 -4.62
C PHE A 107 1.24 -18.22 -5.07
N VAL A 108 1.11 -18.38 -6.37
CA VAL A 108 0.91 -19.69 -6.99
C VAL A 108 2.10 -19.97 -7.91
N GLY A 109 2.85 -21.02 -7.60
CA GLY A 109 3.99 -21.44 -8.41
C GLY A 109 3.58 -21.77 -9.84
N PHE A 110 4.43 -21.45 -10.78
CA PHE A 110 4.21 -21.71 -12.21
C PHE A 110 5.53 -22.07 -12.88
N ASP A 111 5.48 -23.02 -13.80
CA ASP A 111 6.59 -23.44 -14.66
C ASP A 111 7.95 -23.61 -13.93
N GLY A 112 7.91 -24.21 -12.73
CA GLY A 112 9.09 -24.43 -11.88
C GLY A 112 9.60 -23.18 -11.14
N ASN A 113 8.98 -22.03 -11.31
CA ASN A 113 9.33 -20.83 -10.56
C ASN A 113 8.73 -20.85 -9.14
N ASN A 114 9.54 -20.41 -8.18
CA ASN A 114 9.15 -20.26 -6.79
C ASN A 114 9.49 -18.86 -6.29
N THR A 115 8.64 -18.31 -5.43
CA THR A 115 8.90 -17.04 -4.79
C THR A 115 10.00 -17.17 -3.73
N SER A 116 10.76 -16.10 -3.57
CA SER A 116 11.67 -15.93 -2.43
C SER A 116 10.93 -15.33 -1.23
N SER A 117 11.17 -15.83 -0.05
CA SER A 117 10.73 -15.19 1.20
C SER A 117 11.52 -13.90 1.49
N ASN A 118 12.68 -13.72 0.87
CA ASN A 118 13.51 -12.54 1.06
C ASN A 118 13.11 -11.45 0.06
N ALA A 119 12.21 -10.57 0.49
CA ALA A 119 11.81 -9.39 -0.26
C ALA A 119 12.38 -8.08 0.34
N LYS A 120 13.46 -8.18 1.12
CA LYS A 120 14.07 -7.02 1.81
C LYS A 120 14.45 -5.93 0.82
N GLY A 121 13.99 -4.71 1.08
CA GLY A 121 14.18 -3.54 0.21
C GLY A 121 13.15 -3.41 -0.90
N LEU A 122 12.33 -4.43 -1.16
CA LEU A 122 11.36 -4.45 -2.25
C LEU A 122 9.95 -4.06 -1.80
N LEU A 123 9.17 -3.50 -2.71
CA LEU A 123 7.74 -3.24 -2.53
C LEU A 123 6.99 -4.58 -2.65
N THR A 124 6.41 -5.07 -1.58
CA THR A 124 5.71 -6.36 -1.54
C THR A 124 4.21 -6.24 -1.76
N GLY A 125 3.64 -5.08 -1.43
CA GLY A 125 2.23 -4.83 -1.66
C GLY A 125 1.86 -3.35 -1.71
N SER A 126 0.71 -3.07 -2.31
CA SER A 126 0.14 -1.72 -2.33
C SER A 126 -1.38 -1.77 -2.33
N ARG A 127 -1.99 -0.79 -1.67
CA ARG A 127 -3.43 -0.51 -1.71
C ARG A 127 -3.66 0.85 -2.33
N ASN A 128 -4.57 0.93 -3.30
CA ASN A 128 -5.02 2.17 -3.90
C ASN A 128 -6.51 2.34 -3.60
N TYR A 129 -6.86 3.32 -2.77
CA TYR A 129 -8.22 3.56 -2.31
C TYR A 129 -9.05 4.26 -3.37
N TYR A 130 -10.29 3.82 -3.55
CA TYR A 130 -11.22 4.46 -4.47
C TYR A 130 -11.65 5.83 -3.94
N LEU A 131 -11.75 6.79 -4.86
CA LEU A 131 -12.07 8.16 -4.50
C LEU A 131 -13.59 8.42 -4.37
N ASP A 132 -14.38 7.37 -4.44
CA ASP A 132 -15.87 7.40 -4.38
C ASP A 132 -16.44 7.53 -2.96
N GLY A 133 -15.57 7.55 -1.94
CA GLY A 133 -15.99 7.62 -0.54
C GLY A 133 -16.39 6.29 0.09
N SER A 134 -16.32 5.17 -0.64
CA SER A 134 -16.66 3.84 -0.13
C SER A 134 -15.67 3.30 0.91
N GLY A 135 -14.43 3.81 0.90
CA GLY A 135 -13.32 3.25 1.67
C GLY A 135 -12.76 1.95 1.07
N ASN A 136 -13.30 1.49 -0.06
CA ASN A 136 -12.78 0.34 -0.78
C ASN A 136 -11.46 0.67 -1.49
N TYR A 137 -10.70 -0.36 -1.80
CA TYR A 137 -9.40 -0.24 -2.45
C TYR A 137 -9.14 -1.40 -3.40
N SER A 138 -8.27 -1.15 -4.37
CA SER A 138 -7.59 -2.20 -5.12
C SER A 138 -6.30 -2.56 -4.40
N GLU A 139 -6.06 -3.84 -4.18
CA GLU A 139 -4.84 -4.37 -3.57
C GLU A 139 -3.98 -5.07 -4.61
N THR A 140 -2.68 -4.81 -4.56
CA THR A 140 -1.69 -5.48 -5.42
C THR A 140 -0.62 -6.11 -4.55
N VAL A 141 -0.26 -7.36 -4.84
CA VAL A 141 0.85 -8.09 -4.21
C VAL A 141 1.88 -8.43 -5.26
N TYR A 142 3.15 -8.18 -4.95
CA TYR A 142 4.29 -8.40 -5.83
C TYR A 142 5.15 -9.53 -5.27
N TYR A 143 5.42 -10.55 -6.06
CA TYR A 143 6.25 -11.69 -5.69
C TYR A 143 7.55 -11.70 -6.49
N TYR A 144 8.64 -11.98 -5.81
CA TYR A 144 9.98 -11.89 -6.34
C TYR A 144 10.70 -13.22 -6.26
N ASP A 145 11.61 -13.46 -7.20
CA ASP A 145 12.56 -14.56 -7.11
C ASP A 145 13.74 -14.20 -6.19
N TYR A 146 14.67 -15.15 -6.05
CA TYR A 146 15.87 -14.97 -5.22
C TYR A 146 16.82 -13.85 -5.68
N ARG A 147 16.65 -13.37 -6.93
CA ARG A 147 17.40 -12.22 -7.48
C ARG A 147 16.67 -10.89 -7.30
N GLY A 148 15.51 -10.87 -6.71
CA GLY A 148 14.67 -9.69 -6.56
C GLY A 148 13.94 -9.26 -7.84
N ARG A 149 13.77 -10.17 -8.82
CA ARG A 149 12.99 -9.91 -10.04
C ARG A 149 11.52 -10.24 -9.77
N GLU A 150 10.61 -9.36 -10.20
CA GLU A 150 9.17 -9.61 -10.08
C GLU A 150 8.75 -10.77 -10.97
N ILE A 151 8.34 -11.87 -10.35
CA ILE A 151 7.91 -13.09 -11.07
C ILE A 151 6.40 -13.27 -11.07
N GLN A 152 5.68 -12.66 -10.13
CA GLN A 152 4.22 -12.67 -10.14
C GLN A 152 3.68 -11.39 -9.50
N ARG A 153 2.63 -10.86 -10.11
CA ARG A 153 1.80 -9.79 -9.56
C ARG A 153 0.36 -10.26 -9.51
N ARG A 154 -0.29 -10.02 -8.38
CA ARG A 154 -1.71 -10.33 -8.18
C ARG A 154 -2.42 -9.06 -7.73
N THR A 155 -3.51 -8.72 -8.42
CA THR A 155 -4.25 -7.48 -8.17
C THR A 155 -5.73 -7.76 -8.09
N THR A 156 -6.42 -7.25 -7.06
CA THR A 156 -7.90 -7.28 -7.03
C THR A 156 -8.45 -6.38 -8.12
N ASN A 157 -9.47 -6.82 -8.82
CA ASN A 157 -10.12 -6.07 -9.89
C ASN A 157 -11.50 -5.54 -9.47
N HIS A 158 -12.03 -4.61 -10.26
CA HIS A 158 -13.32 -3.96 -9.99
C HIS A 158 -14.54 -4.89 -10.18
N LEU A 159 -14.33 -6.09 -10.73
CA LEU A 159 -15.36 -7.11 -10.91
C LEU A 159 -15.48 -8.06 -9.70
N GLY A 160 -14.80 -7.73 -8.60
CA GLY A 160 -14.75 -8.53 -7.39
C GLY A 160 -13.84 -9.76 -7.46
N GLY A 161 -13.13 -9.94 -8.58
CA GLY A 161 -12.14 -11.00 -8.76
C GLY A 161 -10.71 -10.48 -8.65
N TYR A 162 -9.80 -11.11 -9.37
CA TYR A 162 -8.39 -10.74 -9.37
C TYR A 162 -7.72 -11.01 -10.72
N ASP A 163 -6.70 -10.23 -11.00
CA ASP A 163 -5.83 -10.37 -12.16
C ASP A 163 -4.47 -10.92 -11.70
N VAL A 164 -3.90 -11.83 -12.47
CA VAL A 164 -2.58 -12.39 -12.23
C VAL A 164 -1.71 -12.16 -13.46
N LEU A 165 -0.53 -11.61 -13.22
CA LEU A 165 0.54 -11.53 -14.21
C LEU A 165 1.73 -12.33 -13.69
N SER A 166 2.19 -13.33 -14.44
CA SER A 166 3.36 -14.14 -14.11
C SER A 166 4.42 -13.98 -15.18
N THR A 167 5.69 -13.83 -14.77
CA THR A 167 6.82 -13.55 -15.66
C THR A 167 7.96 -14.53 -15.38
N LYS A 168 8.52 -15.11 -16.44
CA LYS A 168 9.70 -15.94 -16.39
C LYS A 168 10.89 -15.25 -17.00
N TYR A 169 12.04 -15.47 -16.43
CA TYR A 169 13.30 -14.88 -16.87
C TYR A 169 14.34 -15.97 -17.15
N ASP A 170 15.19 -15.71 -18.13
CA ASP A 170 16.41 -16.48 -18.32
C ASP A 170 17.51 -16.08 -17.30
N PHE A 171 18.67 -16.75 -17.42
CA PHE A 171 19.81 -16.49 -16.55
C PHE A 171 20.46 -15.10 -16.79
N THR A 172 20.20 -14.48 -17.93
CA THR A 172 20.70 -13.15 -18.34
C THR A 172 19.74 -12.01 -18.01
N ASN A 173 18.64 -12.31 -17.30
CA ASN A 173 17.55 -11.41 -16.90
C ASN A 173 16.62 -10.95 -18.04
N ASN A 174 16.62 -11.63 -19.20
CA ASN A 174 15.61 -11.36 -20.21
C ASN A 174 14.31 -12.08 -19.84
N VAL A 175 13.18 -11.44 -20.11
CA VAL A 175 11.86 -12.08 -20.01
C VAL A 175 11.76 -13.11 -21.14
N THR A 176 11.49 -14.36 -20.80
CA THR A 176 11.27 -15.45 -21.76
C THR A 176 9.81 -15.72 -22.01
N ASP A 177 9.00 -15.63 -20.96
CA ASP A 177 7.57 -15.92 -21.03
C ASP A 177 6.79 -15.02 -20.09
N THR A 178 5.55 -14.74 -20.45
CA THR A 178 4.60 -13.99 -19.66
C THR A 178 3.23 -14.64 -19.75
N TRP A 179 2.58 -14.86 -18.61
CA TRP A 179 1.21 -15.37 -18.52
C TRP A 179 0.34 -14.37 -17.80
N SER A 180 -0.85 -14.17 -18.32
CA SER A 180 -1.87 -13.37 -17.66
C SER A 180 -3.15 -14.16 -17.52
N SER A 181 -3.82 -14.01 -16.39
CA SER A 181 -5.17 -14.52 -16.17
C SER A 181 -6.00 -13.52 -15.40
N GLN A 182 -7.29 -13.54 -15.66
CA GLN A 182 -8.27 -12.69 -14.99
C GLN A 182 -9.40 -13.58 -14.45
N SER A 183 -9.82 -13.33 -13.24
CA SER A 183 -11.02 -13.92 -12.66
C SER A 183 -12.06 -12.85 -12.34
N THR A 184 -13.32 -13.26 -12.28
CA THR A 184 -14.44 -12.43 -11.84
C THR A 184 -15.21 -13.19 -10.76
N ASN A 185 -15.91 -12.50 -9.88
CA ASN A 185 -16.77 -13.17 -8.87
C ASN A 185 -18.06 -13.77 -9.46
N ASN A 186 -18.28 -13.63 -10.76
CA ASN A 186 -19.35 -14.29 -11.48
C ASN A 186 -18.84 -15.64 -12.02
N GLY A 187 -18.45 -16.53 -11.09
CA GLY A 187 -18.01 -17.89 -11.38
C GLY A 187 -19.09 -18.82 -11.83
#